data_a2cdbac330f01b49c658b87ea41d5177
#
_entry.id   a2cdbac330f01b49c658b87ea41d5177
#
_cell.length_a   1.000
_cell.length_b   1.000
_cell.length_c   1.000
_cell.angle_alpha   90.00
_cell.angle_beta   90.00
_cell.angle_gamma   90.00
#
_symmetry.space_group_name_H-M   'P 1'
#
loop_
_entity.id
_entity.type
_entity.pdbx_description
1 polymer ?
#
loop_
_entity_poly.entity_id
_entity_poly.type
_entity_poly.pdbx_seq_one_letter_code
_entity_poly.pdbx_strand_id
1 'polypeptide(L)'
;MVIGSEARGHGIQFFDMNKLLTIDPRSPKNFSITADVTGLFTDLPVGRTHNVVINEELGYAVSVGAAPRNSTCRAGLIFIDVSDITKPTSPGCAGQDGYVHDAECLVYRGPDKRYYGRDICYGYNEDTLTIYDVTDKTGVNASRIISRTPYVGAKYTHQGTVLDRNWQEYLVLDDELDEEDRSGPAADQYPVTYIFDIRNLEKPVNTGLYKSKQKAIDHNQYVHDGLVYQSNYAAGLRVYDVSGIPRDPTGGNVEEVAYFDIYPEDDATDGLVDFVGTWSHYAGFPSGYIMINTIERGVFVVKMNKFGKKGHGKWWNKPRRV
;
A
#
# COMPACT_ATOMS: atom_id res chain seq x y z
N MET A 1 13.16 2.02 -10.02
CA MET A 1 12.82 1.43 -8.69
C MET A 1 13.26 2.41 -7.62
N VAL A 2 12.46 2.57 -6.57
CA VAL A 2 12.78 3.40 -5.40
C VAL A 2 12.84 2.50 -4.19
N ILE A 3 13.85 2.67 -3.33
CA ILE A 3 14.13 1.78 -2.20
C ILE A 3 14.32 2.63 -0.95
N GLY A 4 13.40 2.51 -0.01
CA GLY A 4 13.51 3.03 1.35
C GLY A 4 14.16 2.00 2.29
N SER A 5 14.56 2.41 3.47
CA SER A 5 15.07 1.53 4.53
C SER A 5 14.96 2.20 5.90
N GLU A 6 14.70 1.39 6.92
CA GLU A 6 14.75 1.86 8.31
C GLU A 6 16.17 1.92 8.88
N ALA A 7 17.18 1.50 8.15
CA ALA A 7 18.56 1.62 8.57
C ALA A 7 18.98 3.10 8.63
N ARG A 8 19.61 3.51 9.73
CA ARG A 8 20.13 4.87 9.89
C ARG A 8 21.14 5.21 8.80
N GLY A 9 21.01 6.40 8.19
CA GLY A 9 21.92 6.89 7.17
C GLY A 9 21.76 6.23 5.80
N HIS A 10 20.74 5.35 5.62
CA HIS A 10 20.52 4.70 4.33
C HIS A 10 20.00 5.68 3.27
N GLY A 11 19.10 6.59 3.64
CA GLY A 11 18.41 7.45 2.68
C GLY A 11 17.41 6.69 1.82
N ILE A 12 17.02 7.31 0.68
CA ILE A 12 16.17 6.66 -0.33
C ILE A 12 16.97 6.53 -1.61
N GLN A 13 17.10 5.30 -2.10
CA GLN A 13 17.84 4.98 -3.30
C GLN A 13 16.94 4.96 -4.53
N PHE A 14 17.41 5.56 -5.61
CA PHE A 14 16.81 5.49 -6.94
C PHE A 14 17.68 4.60 -7.82
N PHE A 15 17.10 3.55 -8.38
CA PHE A 15 17.81 2.58 -9.20
C PHE A 15 17.18 2.47 -10.58
N ASP A 16 17.97 2.70 -11.63
CA ASP A 16 17.54 2.51 -13.01
C ASP A 16 17.48 1.02 -13.35
N MET A 17 16.27 0.50 -13.50
CA MET A 17 16.03 -0.91 -13.78
C MET A 17 16.50 -1.35 -15.18
N ASN A 18 16.77 -0.42 -16.11
CA ASN A 18 17.38 -0.78 -17.40
C ASN A 18 18.72 -1.47 -17.23
N LYS A 19 19.44 -1.20 -16.12
CA LYS A 19 20.69 -1.91 -15.78
C LYS A 19 20.50 -3.43 -15.63
N LEU A 20 19.28 -3.90 -15.36
CA LEU A 20 18.97 -5.33 -15.25
C LEU A 20 18.91 -6.02 -16.61
N LEU A 21 18.56 -5.31 -17.67
CA LEU A 21 18.34 -5.87 -19.01
C LEU A 21 19.62 -6.43 -19.66
N THR A 22 20.77 -6.02 -19.17
CA THR A 22 22.10 -6.44 -19.69
C THR A 22 22.74 -7.55 -18.89
N ILE A 23 22.08 -8.07 -17.85
CA ILE A 23 22.65 -9.13 -16.99
C ILE A 23 22.40 -10.49 -17.60
N ASP A 24 23.47 -11.29 -17.75
CA ASP A 24 23.32 -12.72 -18.07
C ASP A 24 22.76 -13.44 -16.83
N PRO A 25 21.60 -14.11 -16.91
CA PRO A 25 21.02 -14.86 -15.79
C PRO A 25 21.94 -15.95 -15.22
N ARG A 26 22.91 -16.43 -16.02
CA ARG A 26 23.90 -17.43 -15.61
C ARG A 26 25.11 -16.83 -14.88
N SER A 27 25.20 -15.47 -14.88
CA SER A 27 26.25 -14.71 -14.21
C SER A 27 25.63 -13.54 -13.45
N PRO A 28 24.94 -13.80 -12.33
CA PRO A 28 24.24 -12.77 -11.58
C PRO A 28 25.22 -11.71 -11.06
N LYS A 29 24.82 -10.44 -11.13
CA LYS A 29 25.60 -9.31 -10.68
C LYS A 29 25.12 -8.85 -9.29
N ASN A 30 26.06 -8.65 -8.36
CA ASN A 30 25.79 -7.92 -7.14
C ASN A 30 25.89 -6.41 -7.42
N PHE A 31 24.82 -5.67 -7.11
CA PHE A 31 24.81 -4.21 -7.22
C PHE A 31 25.34 -3.57 -5.94
N SER A 32 26.23 -2.59 -6.12
CA SER A 32 26.74 -1.77 -5.02
C SER A 32 25.71 -0.69 -4.67
N ILE A 33 25.42 -0.56 -3.38
CA ILE A 33 24.55 0.49 -2.83
C ILE A 33 25.15 1.91 -2.97
N THR A 34 26.37 2.04 -3.41
CA THR A 34 27.04 3.34 -3.61
C THR A 34 27.43 3.58 -5.06
N ALA A 35 27.95 2.57 -5.76
CA ALA A 35 28.46 2.74 -7.13
C ALA A 35 27.39 2.50 -8.21
N ASP A 36 26.37 1.71 -7.94
CA ASP A 36 25.36 1.32 -8.94
C ASP A 36 24.02 2.08 -8.79
N VAL A 37 23.81 2.84 -7.70
CA VAL A 37 22.61 3.68 -7.55
C VAL A 37 22.58 4.77 -8.62
N THR A 38 21.37 5.14 -9.07
CA THR A 38 21.19 6.22 -10.04
C THR A 38 21.11 7.57 -9.33
N GLY A 39 20.48 7.60 -8.17
CA GLY A 39 20.41 8.77 -7.29
C GLY A 39 20.17 8.35 -5.85
N LEU A 40 20.48 9.26 -4.93
CA LEU A 40 20.32 9.04 -3.49
C LEU A 40 19.76 10.30 -2.84
N PHE A 41 18.59 10.16 -2.18
CA PHE A 41 18.02 11.19 -1.34
C PHE A 41 18.45 10.99 0.10
N THR A 42 19.17 11.96 0.66
CA THR A 42 19.74 11.87 2.02
C THR A 42 19.14 12.88 3.01
N ASP A 43 18.26 13.76 2.54
CA ASP A 43 17.65 14.81 3.37
C ASP A 43 16.44 14.29 4.18
N LEU A 44 16.67 13.17 4.87
CA LEU A 44 15.73 12.59 5.83
C LEU A 44 16.28 12.76 7.25
N PRO A 45 15.43 13.02 8.25
CA PRO A 45 15.86 12.94 9.65
C PRO A 45 16.48 11.57 9.92
N VAL A 46 17.71 11.53 10.44
CA VAL A 46 18.53 10.31 10.67
C VAL A 46 18.63 9.37 9.47
N GLY A 47 18.24 9.78 8.26
CA GLY A 47 18.40 9.04 7.02
C GLY A 47 17.60 7.74 6.94
N ARG A 48 16.42 7.63 7.55
CA ARG A 48 15.59 6.42 7.54
C ARG A 48 14.13 6.71 7.20
N THR A 49 13.50 5.76 6.53
CA THR A 49 12.07 5.73 6.21
C THR A 49 11.56 4.29 6.23
N HIS A 50 10.30 4.08 6.62
CA HIS A 50 9.69 2.76 6.59
C HIS A 50 9.31 2.37 5.16
N ASN A 51 8.59 3.25 4.46
CA ASN A 51 8.17 3.02 3.08
C ASN A 51 8.36 4.27 2.21
N VAL A 52 8.24 4.08 0.89
CA VAL A 52 8.26 5.16 -0.10
C VAL A 52 7.17 4.92 -1.12
N VAL A 53 6.24 5.84 -1.23
CA VAL A 53 5.16 5.79 -2.22
C VAL A 53 5.43 6.77 -3.37
N ILE A 54 4.87 6.47 -4.55
CA ILE A 54 5.10 7.25 -5.76
C ILE A 54 3.75 7.71 -6.34
N ASN A 55 3.63 9.01 -6.59
CA ASN A 55 2.62 9.51 -7.51
C ASN A 55 3.24 9.55 -8.91
N GLU A 56 2.96 8.51 -9.70
CA GLU A 56 3.54 8.37 -11.04
C GLU A 56 3.02 9.43 -12.01
N GLU A 57 1.78 9.89 -11.84
CA GLU A 57 1.17 10.87 -12.72
C GLU A 57 1.81 12.26 -12.57
N LEU A 58 2.10 12.66 -11.32
CA LEU A 58 2.70 13.96 -11.01
C LEU A 58 4.22 13.88 -10.82
N GLY A 59 4.80 12.68 -10.85
CA GLY A 59 6.25 12.46 -10.87
C GLY A 59 6.95 12.90 -9.57
N TYR A 60 6.41 12.53 -8.41
CA TYR A 60 7.07 12.74 -7.12
C TYR A 60 6.96 11.51 -6.22
N ALA A 61 7.86 11.40 -5.25
CA ALA A 61 7.84 10.39 -4.22
C ALA A 61 7.47 10.98 -2.86
N VAL A 62 7.01 10.13 -1.95
CA VAL A 62 6.72 10.46 -0.56
C VAL A 62 7.37 9.45 0.36
N SER A 63 8.21 9.90 1.28
CA SER A 63 8.69 9.09 2.38
C SER A 63 7.62 9.05 3.48
N VAL A 64 7.32 7.87 3.97
CA VAL A 64 6.39 7.60 5.07
C VAL A 64 7.06 6.73 6.13
N GLY A 65 6.55 6.74 7.36
CA GLY A 65 7.16 6.00 8.46
C GLY A 65 8.58 6.46 8.81
N ALA A 66 8.92 7.72 8.57
CA ALA A 66 10.22 8.28 8.92
C ALA A 66 10.43 8.35 10.45
N ALA A 67 11.66 8.58 10.88
CA ALA A 67 12.01 8.79 12.29
C ALA A 67 13.04 9.92 12.40
N PRO A 68 13.12 10.60 13.56
CA PRO A 68 12.28 10.45 14.75
C PRO A 68 10.93 11.20 14.62
N ARG A 69 9.93 10.77 15.38
CA ARG A 69 8.58 11.39 15.38
C ARG A 69 8.54 12.83 15.93
N ASN A 70 9.60 13.29 16.55
CA ASN A 70 9.77 14.67 17.02
C ASN A 70 10.60 15.56 16.06
N SER A 71 10.86 15.10 14.84
CA SER A 71 11.47 15.91 13.77
C SER A 71 10.53 17.03 13.31
N THR A 72 11.05 17.98 12.53
CA THR A 72 10.25 19.10 11.98
C THR A 72 9.02 18.60 11.20
N CYS A 73 9.17 17.51 10.43
CA CYS A 73 8.08 16.88 9.69
C CYS A 73 7.28 15.85 10.52
N ARG A 74 7.62 15.64 11.80
CA ARG A 74 6.93 14.76 12.75
C ARG A 74 6.67 13.35 12.25
N ALA A 75 7.52 12.85 11.34
CA ALA A 75 7.35 11.57 10.64
C ALA A 75 6.05 11.47 9.81
N GLY A 76 5.49 12.59 9.41
CA GLY A 76 4.39 12.67 8.44
C GLY A 76 4.87 12.46 7.00
N LEU A 77 4.10 12.94 6.04
CA LEU A 77 4.43 12.83 4.62
C LEU A 77 5.63 13.75 4.29
N ILE A 78 6.76 13.18 3.84
CA ILE A 78 7.92 13.96 3.38
C ILE A 78 7.97 13.85 1.86
N PHE A 79 7.73 14.95 1.16
CA PHE A 79 7.69 14.98 -0.30
C PHE A 79 9.09 15.01 -0.89
N ILE A 80 9.27 14.33 -2.02
CA ILE A 80 10.56 14.23 -2.72
C ILE A 80 10.30 14.51 -4.21
N ASP A 81 10.88 15.59 -4.71
CA ASP A 81 10.91 15.90 -6.12
C ASP A 81 11.90 14.95 -6.84
N VAL A 82 11.40 14.22 -7.81
CA VAL A 82 12.15 13.24 -8.60
C VAL A 82 12.22 13.63 -10.08
N SER A 83 11.99 14.91 -10.40
CA SER A 83 12.13 15.42 -11.77
C SER A 83 13.55 15.19 -12.32
N ASP A 84 14.56 15.23 -11.46
CA ASP A 84 15.91 14.71 -11.72
C ASP A 84 16.24 13.61 -10.69
N ILE A 85 16.02 12.36 -11.07
CA ILE A 85 16.28 11.20 -10.19
C ILE A 85 17.74 11.07 -9.78
N THR A 86 18.68 11.78 -10.41
CA THR A 86 20.10 11.79 -10.02
C THR A 86 20.37 12.76 -8.88
N LYS A 87 19.44 13.71 -8.65
CA LYS A 87 19.54 14.76 -7.62
C LYS A 87 18.17 15.04 -6.98
N PRO A 88 17.57 14.03 -6.33
CA PRO A 88 16.28 14.21 -5.68
C PRO A 88 16.37 15.22 -4.55
N THR A 89 15.34 16.07 -4.39
CA THR A 89 15.28 17.12 -3.36
C THR A 89 13.92 17.10 -2.65
N SER A 90 13.84 17.66 -1.44
CA SER A 90 12.56 17.79 -0.75
C SER A 90 12.00 19.20 -0.89
N PRO A 91 10.81 19.39 -1.48
CA PRO A 91 10.11 20.66 -1.47
C PRO A 91 9.51 20.99 -0.09
N GLY A 92 9.21 19.97 0.73
CA GLY A 92 8.59 20.14 2.03
C GLY A 92 7.92 18.88 2.57
N CYS A 93 7.05 19.06 3.58
CA CYS A 93 6.38 17.95 4.24
C CYS A 93 5.04 18.35 4.87
N ALA A 94 4.19 17.36 5.15
CA ALA A 94 2.94 17.47 5.89
C ALA A 94 3.05 16.71 7.23
N GLY A 95 3.38 17.45 8.29
CA GLY A 95 3.58 16.89 9.65
C GLY A 95 2.43 17.17 10.61
N GLN A 96 1.30 17.73 10.15
CA GLN A 96 0.22 18.19 11.03
C GLN A 96 -0.45 17.06 11.80
N ASP A 97 -0.49 15.86 11.20
CA ASP A 97 -1.08 14.67 11.81
C ASP A 97 -0.06 13.83 12.62
N GLY A 98 1.21 14.14 12.49
CA GLY A 98 2.28 13.36 13.09
C GLY A 98 2.67 12.17 12.20
N TYR A 99 2.95 11.03 12.81
CA TYR A 99 3.41 9.83 12.15
C TYR A 99 2.39 9.31 11.12
N VAL A 100 2.87 9.00 9.93
CA VAL A 100 2.12 8.33 8.87
C VAL A 100 2.90 7.08 8.47
N HIS A 101 2.30 5.91 8.67
CA HIS A 101 2.94 4.63 8.41
C HIS A 101 3.07 4.37 6.91
N ASP A 102 1.96 4.49 6.18
CA ASP A 102 1.91 4.35 4.73
C ASP A 102 0.92 5.35 4.11
N ALA A 103 0.94 5.52 2.80
CA ALA A 103 0.03 6.40 2.09
C ALA A 103 -0.20 5.94 0.64
N GLU A 104 -1.31 6.40 0.04
CA GLU A 104 -1.51 6.40 -1.40
C GLU A 104 -1.79 7.83 -1.86
N CYS A 105 -1.00 8.34 -2.82
CA CYS A 105 -1.11 9.71 -3.33
C CYS A 105 -1.50 9.71 -4.81
N LEU A 106 -2.62 10.34 -5.15
CA LEU A 106 -3.24 10.29 -6.48
C LEU A 106 -3.82 11.65 -6.88
N VAL A 107 -3.88 11.91 -8.18
CA VAL A 107 -4.77 12.96 -8.68
C VAL A 107 -6.23 12.50 -8.47
N TYR A 108 -6.98 13.27 -7.71
CA TYR A 108 -8.35 12.91 -7.35
C TYR A 108 -9.30 12.98 -8.55
N ARG A 109 -9.94 11.87 -8.83
CA ARG A 109 -10.94 11.69 -9.88
C ARG A 109 -12.17 10.96 -9.32
N GLY A 110 -12.77 11.56 -8.29
CA GLY A 110 -13.93 10.99 -7.63
C GLY A 110 -15.13 11.95 -7.66
N PRO A 111 -16.24 11.57 -6.99
CA PRO A 111 -17.48 12.33 -7.01
C PRO A 111 -17.44 13.65 -6.26
N ASP A 112 -16.48 13.85 -5.32
CA ASP A 112 -16.37 15.11 -4.58
C ASP A 112 -15.80 16.23 -5.46
N LYS A 113 -16.66 16.99 -6.08
CA LYS A 113 -16.28 18.04 -7.03
C LYS A 113 -15.39 19.14 -6.46
N ARG A 114 -15.34 19.30 -5.13
CA ARG A 114 -14.49 20.31 -4.46
C ARG A 114 -13.02 20.00 -4.63
N TYR A 115 -12.68 18.72 -4.82
CA TYR A 115 -11.30 18.23 -4.89
C TYR A 115 -10.92 17.64 -6.25
N TYR A 116 -11.85 17.63 -7.21
CA TYR A 116 -11.58 17.06 -8.52
C TYR A 116 -10.34 17.69 -9.19
N GLY A 117 -9.38 16.87 -9.61
CA GLY A 117 -8.13 17.28 -10.22
C GLY A 117 -7.06 17.74 -9.22
N ARG A 118 -7.34 17.75 -7.91
CA ARG A 118 -6.33 18.03 -6.87
C ARG A 118 -5.47 16.81 -6.59
N ASP A 119 -4.29 17.05 -6.06
CA ASP A 119 -3.40 16.00 -5.58
C ASP A 119 -3.78 15.63 -4.14
N ILE A 120 -4.26 14.40 -3.95
CA ILE A 120 -4.78 13.89 -2.69
C ILE A 120 -3.94 12.72 -2.21
N CYS A 121 -3.52 12.75 -0.94
CA CYS A 121 -2.95 11.60 -0.27
C CYS A 121 -3.94 11.02 0.76
N TYR A 122 -4.08 9.72 0.73
CA TYR A 122 -4.74 8.91 1.75
C TYR A 122 -3.65 8.36 2.65
N GLY A 123 -3.58 8.81 3.90
CA GLY A 123 -2.54 8.41 4.86
C GLY A 123 -3.10 7.49 5.93
N TYR A 124 -2.29 6.53 6.32
CA TYR A 124 -2.56 5.49 7.31
C TYR A 124 -1.61 5.72 8.49
N ASN A 125 -2.15 6.08 9.64
CA ASN A 125 -1.37 6.71 10.71
C ASN A 125 -1.58 6.11 12.10
N GLU A 126 -1.78 4.81 12.19
CA GLU A 126 -1.98 4.02 13.41
C GLU A 126 -3.43 4.03 13.93
N ASP A 127 -4.17 5.16 13.86
CA ASP A 127 -5.51 5.27 14.49
C ASP A 127 -6.60 5.82 13.55
N THR A 128 -6.24 6.36 12.39
CA THR A 128 -7.19 6.97 11.45
C THR A 128 -6.81 6.78 9.98
N LEU A 129 -7.82 6.77 9.12
CA LEU A 129 -7.66 7.19 7.74
C LEU A 129 -7.62 8.72 7.71
N THR A 130 -6.47 9.29 7.36
CA THR A 130 -6.31 10.74 7.21
C THR A 130 -6.18 11.11 5.74
N ILE A 131 -7.03 12.02 5.26
CA ILE A 131 -7.02 12.49 3.87
C ILE A 131 -6.42 13.88 3.81
N TYR A 132 -5.43 14.06 2.90
CA TYR A 132 -4.69 15.31 2.72
C TYR A 132 -4.90 15.87 1.32
N ASP A 133 -5.08 17.18 1.22
CA ASP A 133 -4.85 17.94 -0.01
C ASP A 133 -3.38 18.35 -0.04
N VAL A 134 -2.60 17.70 -0.88
CA VAL A 134 -1.15 17.93 -1.01
C VAL A 134 -0.79 18.66 -2.30
N THR A 135 -1.75 19.38 -2.88
CA THR A 135 -1.53 20.20 -4.09
C THR A 135 -0.38 21.18 -3.88
N ASP A 136 -0.27 21.78 -2.69
CA ASP A 136 0.91 22.55 -2.27
C ASP A 136 1.78 21.70 -1.34
N LYS A 137 3.02 21.46 -1.76
CA LYS A 137 4.03 20.66 -1.05
C LYS A 137 5.18 21.51 -0.49
N THR A 138 5.10 22.84 -0.65
CA THR A 138 6.22 23.73 -0.35
C THR A 138 6.38 23.99 1.15
N GLY A 139 7.61 23.82 1.66
CA GLY A 139 7.90 24.06 3.07
C GLY A 139 7.21 23.07 4.02
N VAL A 140 7.12 23.46 5.29
CA VAL A 140 6.51 22.63 6.32
C VAL A 140 5.03 22.96 6.46
N ASN A 141 4.16 21.95 6.32
CA ASN A 141 2.72 22.05 6.55
C ASN A 141 1.96 22.99 5.56
N ALA A 142 2.44 23.17 4.32
CA ALA A 142 1.66 23.84 3.29
C ALA A 142 0.46 23.00 2.83
N SER A 143 0.61 21.68 2.83
CA SER A 143 -0.50 20.73 2.60
C SER A 143 -1.57 20.86 3.69
N ARG A 144 -2.81 20.52 3.35
CA ARG A 144 -3.96 20.65 4.24
C ARG A 144 -4.60 19.29 4.54
N ILE A 145 -4.85 18.99 5.81
CA ILE A 145 -5.71 17.88 6.19
C ILE A 145 -7.16 18.20 5.82
N ILE A 146 -7.79 17.30 5.07
CA ILE A 146 -9.22 17.37 4.71
C ILE A 146 -10.05 16.71 5.80
N SER A 147 -9.65 15.50 6.22
CA SER A 147 -10.36 14.73 7.24
C SER A 147 -9.44 13.77 7.99
N ARG A 148 -9.84 13.43 9.23
CA ARG A 148 -9.33 12.31 10.03
C ARG A 148 -10.51 11.46 10.45
N THR A 149 -10.50 10.19 10.08
CA THR A 149 -11.63 9.29 10.28
C THR A 149 -11.19 8.05 11.06
N PRO A 150 -11.52 7.95 12.36
CA PRO A 150 -11.28 6.75 13.16
C PRO A 150 -12.31 5.67 12.79
N TYR A 151 -12.02 4.43 13.18
CA TYR A 151 -12.92 3.30 13.02
C TYR A 151 -12.85 2.36 14.22
N VAL A 152 -13.86 1.50 14.34
CA VAL A 152 -13.92 0.54 15.45
C VAL A 152 -12.91 -0.58 15.21
N GLY A 153 -12.02 -0.79 16.16
CA GLY A 153 -10.97 -1.81 16.08
C GLY A 153 -9.58 -1.25 15.80
N ALA A 154 -9.46 0.02 15.39
CA ALA A 154 -8.17 0.62 15.08
C ALA A 154 -7.12 0.40 16.19
N LYS A 155 -5.99 -0.15 15.79
CA LYS A 155 -4.80 -0.41 16.61
C LYS A 155 -3.54 0.09 15.93
N TYR A 156 -3.40 -0.27 14.67
CA TYR A 156 -2.29 0.16 13.84
C TYR A 156 -2.75 0.28 12.38
N THR A 157 -3.53 1.34 12.10
CA THR A 157 -3.96 1.64 10.72
C THR A 157 -2.73 1.64 9.82
N HIS A 158 -2.59 0.57 9.03
CA HIS A 158 -1.32 0.19 8.45
C HIS A 158 -1.21 0.63 6.98
N GLN A 159 -2.10 0.12 6.13
CA GLN A 159 -2.09 0.42 4.70
C GLN A 159 -3.52 0.38 4.13
N GLY A 160 -3.70 0.98 2.98
CA GLY A 160 -4.95 0.91 2.24
C GLY A 160 -4.78 1.34 0.80
N THR A 161 -5.82 1.16 0.02
CA THR A 161 -5.82 1.54 -1.39
C THR A 161 -7.23 1.82 -1.90
N VAL A 162 -7.36 2.75 -2.84
CA VAL A 162 -8.63 3.02 -3.49
C VAL A 162 -9.01 1.86 -4.43
N LEU A 163 -10.29 1.55 -4.54
CA LEU A 163 -10.76 0.46 -5.42
C LEU A 163 -10.56 0.77 -6.91
N ASP A 164 -10.67 2.03 -7.30
CA ASP A 164 -10.41 2.50 -8.66
C ASP A 164 -9.69 3.85 -8.64
N ARG A 165 -8.46 3.88 -9.14
CA ARG A 165 -7.65 5.11 -9.23
C ARG A 165 -8.24 6.15 -10.18
N ASN A 166 -9.08 5.73 -11.12
CA ASN A 166 -9.73 6.62 -12.08
C ASN A 166 -11.09 7.14 -11.62
N TRP A 167 -11.68 6.50 -10.58
CA TRP A 167 -12.95 6.90 -9.97
C TRP A 167 -12.98 6.54 -8.50
N GLN A 168 -12.47 7.42 -7.65
CA GLN A 168 -12.20 7.20 -6.23
C GLN A 168 -13.47 7.39 -5.40
N GLU A 169 -14.25 6.33 -5.22
CA GLU A 169 -15.49 6.31 -4.41
C GLU A 169 -15.34 5.51 -3.12
N TYR A 170 -14.53 4.44 -3.16
CA TYR A 170 -14.31 3.53 -2.05
C TYR A 170 -12.83 3.23 -1.90
N LEU A 171 -12.44 2.94 -0.67
CA LEU A 171 -11.09 2.57 -0.27
C LEU A 171 -11.19 1.37 0.66
N VAL A 172 -10.24 0.44 0.57
CA VAL A 172 -10.03 -0.65 1.51
C VAL A 172 -8.78 -0.39 2.34
N LEU A 173 -8.80 -0.80 3.61
CA LEU A 173 -7.79 -0.49 4.61
C LEU A 173 -7.59 -1.69 5.51
N ASP A 174 -6.33 -2.00 5.87
CA ASP A 174 -5.94 -2.99 6.87
C ASP A 174 -5.38 -2.36 8.14
N ASP A 175 -5.35 -3.16 9.22
CA ASP A 175 -4.83 -2.78 10.53
C ASP A 175 -3.96 -3.92 11.06
N GLU A 176 -2.64 -3.74 11.02
CA GLU A 176 -1.66 -4.81 11.25
C GLU A 176 -1.69 -5.40 12.67
N LEU A 177 -2.25 -4.70 13.65
CA LEU A 177 -2.21 -5.16 15.05
C LEU A 177 -3.56 -5.58 15.61
N ASP A 178 -4.66 -5.45 14.87
CA ASP A 178 -5.97 -5.74 15.42
C ASP A 178 -6.25 -7.22 15.63
N GLU A 179 -5.65 -8.15 14.83
CA GLU A 179 -5.69 -9.60 15.07
C GLU A 179 -4.81 -10.01 16.24
N GLU A 180 -3.59 -9.47 16.36
CA GLU A 180 -2.70 -9.76 17.48
C GLU A 180 -3.30 -9.28 18.79
N ASP A 181 -3.77 -8.06 18.84
CA ASP A 181 -4.40 -7.41 19.99
C ASP A 181 -5.85 -7.88 20.24
N ARG A 182 -6.42 -8.70 19.35
CA ARG A 182 -7.81 -9.17 19.39
C ARG A 182 -8.81 -8.03 19.54
N SER A 183 -8.67 -7.02 18.71
CA SER A 183 -9.42 -5.78 18.80
C SER A 183 -10.65 -5.79 17.88
N GLY A 184 -11.76 -5.22 18.38
CA GLY A 184 -12.95 -4.99 17.57
C GLY A 184 -13.38 -6.18 16.73
N PRO A 185 -13.60 -6.00 15.42
CA PRO A 185 -13.97 -7.09 14.52
C PRO A 185 -12.92 -8.21 14.42
N ALA A 186 -11.63 -7.92 14.62
CA ALA A 186 -10.54 -8.89 14.50
C ALA A 186 -10.29 -9.72 15.79
N ALA A 187 -11.16 -9.61 16.81
CA ALA A 187 -11.02 -10.34 18.08
C ALA A 187 -10.94 -11.86 17.94
N ASP A 188 -11.43 -12.42 16.85
CA ASP A 188 -11.37 -13.84 16.49
C ASP A 188 -10.09 -14.23 15.72
N GLN A 189 -9.21 -13.25 15.44
CA GLN A 189 -7.91 -13.42 14.78
C GLN A 189 -7.97 -13.80 13.29
N TYR A 190 -9.09 -13.51 12.64
CA TYR A 190 -9.19 -13.57 11.18
C TYR A 190 -8.95 -12.17 10.60
N PRO A 191 -8.00 -12.01 9.68
CA PRO A 191 -7.69 -10.73 9.01
C PRO A 191 -8.92 -9.96 8.57
N VAL A 192 -8.97 -8.68 8.93
CA VAL A 192 -10.11 -7.80 8.69
C VAL A 192 -9.72 -6.66 7.76
N THR A 193 -10.31 -6.62 6.59
CA THR A 193 -10.18 -5.47 5.70
C THR A 193 -11.40 -4.57 5.82
N TYR A 194 -11.18 -3.33 6.22
CA TYR A 194 -12.21 -2.30 6.41
C TYR A 194 -12.53 -1.60 5.09
N ILE A 195 -13.81 -1.28 4.88
CA ILE A 195 -14.29 -0.59 3.68
C ILE A 195 -14.70 0.84 4.06
N PHE A 196 -14.16 1.82 3.33
CA PHE A 196 -14.49 3.22 3.50
C PHE A 196 -15.18 3.79 2.25
N ASP A 197 -16.34 4.41 2.46
CA ASP A 197 -16.96 5.32 1.49
C ASP A 197 -16.24 6.67 1.56
N ILE A 198 -15.54 7.02 0.49
CA ILE A 198 -14.77 8.26 0.36
C ILE A 198 -15.39 9.22 -0.67
N ARG A 199 -16.67 9.04 -1.02
CA ARG A 199 -17.39 9.93 -1.95
C ARG A 199 -17.51 11.37 -1.43
N ASN A 200 -17.34 11.56 -0.15
CA ASN A 200 -17.15 12.87 0.47
C ASN A 200 -15.84 12.87 1.27
N LEU A 201 -14.79 13.48 0.73
CA LEU A 201 -13.47 13.48 1.34
C LEU A 201 -13.41 14.18 2.71
N GLU A 202 -14.36 15.08 3.01
CA GLU A 202 -14.44 15.74 4.32
C GLU A 202 -15.14 14.88 5.38
N LYS A 203 -15.85 13.83 4.96
CA LYS A 203 -16.63 12.94 5.83
C LYS A 203 -16.59 11.49 5.32
N PRO A 204 -15.42 10.85 5.26
CA PRO A 204 -15.33 9.43 4.97
C PRO A 204 -16.12 8.62 6.00
N VAL A 205 -16.66 7.48 5.59
CA VAL A 205 -17.45 6.61 6.48
C VAL A 205 -16.96 5.18 6.33
N ASN A 206 -16.58 4.53 7.44
CA ASN A 206 -16.44 3.08 7.45
C ASN A 206 -17.80 2.44 7.27
N THR A 207 -18.05 1.79 6.14
CA THR A 207 -19.36 1.24 5.75
C THR A 207 -19.50 -0.24 6.03
N GLY A 208 -18.38 -0.93 6.18
CA GLY A 208 -18.35 -2.36 6.40
C GLY A 208 -16.94 -2.93 6.39
N LEU A 209 -16.87 -4.22 6.27
CA LEU A 209 -15.62 -4.99 6.26
C LEU A 209 -15.82 -6.35 5.59
N TYR A 210 -14.72 -7.01 5.28
CA TYR A 210 -14.70 -8.45 5.00
C TYR A 210 -13.53 -9.12 5.75
N LYS A 211 -13.58 -10.44 5.88
CA LYS A 211 -12.57 -11.20 6.60
C LYS A 211 -11.94 -12.27 5.73
N SER A 212 -10.69 -12.56 6.03
CA SER A 212 -10.03 -13.79 5.58
C SER A 212 -10.72 -15.04 6.15
N LYS A 213 -10.46 -16.19 5.54
CA LYS A 213 -10.94 -17.50 6.02
C LYS A 213 -9.88 -18.27 6.82
N GLN A 214 -8.68 -17.74 6.90
CA GLN A 214 -7.54 -18.31 7.61
C GLN A 214 -7.09 -17.32 8.67
N LYS A 215 -6.82 -17.78 9.89
CA LYS A 215 -6.23 -16.93 10.93
C LYS A 215 -4.81 -16.55 10.54
N ALA A 216 -4.52 -15.27 10.67
CA ALA A 216 -3.22 -14.68 10.41
C ALA A 216 -3.24 -13.22 10.89
N ILE A 217 -2.22 -12.46 10.56
CA ILE A 217 -2.19 -11.00 10.59
C ILE A 217 -2.25 -10.54 9.13
N ASP A 218 -3.09 -9.55 8.79
CA ASP A 218 -3.04 -8.95 7.47
C ASP A 218 -1.93 -7.89 7.36
N HIS A 219 -1.55 -7.61 6.11
CA HIS A 219 -0.45 -6.70 5.81
C HIS A 219 -0.68 -6.04 4.45
N ASN A 220 0.37 -5.83 3.66
CA ASN A 220 0.30 -5.06 2.41
C ASN A 220 -0.76 -5.56 1.43
N GLN A 221 -1.58 -4.63 0.92
CA GLN A 221 -2.63 -4.91 -0.04
C GLN A 221 -2.63 -3.93 -1.22
N TYR A 222 -3.00 -4.42 -2.41
CA TYR A 222 -3.09 -3.63 -3.62
C TYR A 222 -4.29 -4.05 -4.45
N VAL A 223 -4.98 -3.06 -5.05
CA VAL A 223 -6.10 -3.32 -5.96
C VAL A 223 -5.62 -3.36 -7.41
N HIS A 224 -5.96 -4.43 -8.12
CA HIS A 224 -5.73 -4.56 -9.55
C HIS A 224 -6.93 -5.22 -10.23
N ASP A 225 -7.52 -4.55 -11.22
CA ASP A 225 -8.65 -5.03 -12.02
C ASP A 225 -9.86 -5.56 -11.20
N GLY A 226 -10.20 -4.87 -10.09
CA GLY A 226 -11.33 -5.22 -9.23
C GLY A 226 -11.04 -6.37 -8.26
N LEU A 227 -9.80 -6.78 -8.14
CA LEU A 227 -9.32 -7.74 -7.17
C LEU A 227 -8.40 -7.04 -6.16
N VAL A 228 -8.57 -7.32 -4.88
CA VAL A 228 -7.55 -7.06 -3.86
C VAL A 228 -6.61 -8.25 -3.80
N TYR A 229 -5.34 -7.98 -3.87
CA TYR A 229 -4.27 -8.90 -3.52
C TYR A 229 -3.76 -8.47 -2.16
N GLN A 230 -3.71 -9.37 -1.19
CA GLN A 230 -3.34 -9.05 0.19
C GLN A 230 -2.33 -10.08 0.70
N SER A 231 -1.26 -9.59 1.31
CA SER A 231 -0.28 -10.38 2.01
C SER A 231 -0.76 -10.57 3.45
N ASN A 232 -1.00 -11.82 3.88
CA ASN A 232 -1.51 -12.12 5.21
C ASN A 232 -0.49 -12.95 5.98
N TYR A 233 0.72 -12.44 6.14
CA TYR A 233 1.82 -13.09 6.85
C TYR A 233 1.85 -14.61 6.65
N ALA A 234 1.66 -15.45 7.69
CA ALA A 234 1.69 -16.90 7.58
C ALA A 234 0.63 -17.46 6.60
N ALA A 235 -0.56 -16.86 6.53
CA ALA A 235 -1.60 -17.32 5.59
C ALA A 235 -1.28 -17.04 4.12
N GLY A 236 -0.15 -16.40 3.82
CA GLY A 236 0.33 -16.23 2.46
C GLY A 236 -0.38 -15.10 1.70
N LEU A 237 -0.45 -15.25 0.38
CA LEU A 237 -1.19 -14.33 -0.49
C LEU A 237 -2.66 -14.74 -0.56
N ARG A 238 -3.55 -13.79 -0.31
CA ARG A 238 -5.00 -13.93 -0.47
C ARG A 238 -5.50 -12.99 -1.55
N VAL A 239 -6.47 -13.42 -2.34
CA VAL A 239 -7.05 -12.61 -3.45
C VAL A 239 -8.56 -12.56 -3.30
N TYR A 240 -9.11 -11.34 -3.25
CA TYR A 240 -10.53 -11.10 -3.05
C TYR A 240 -11.14 -10.36 -4.24
N ASP A 241 -12.31 -10.79 -4.70
CA ASP A 241 -13.13 -10.02 -5.65
C ASP A 241 -13.90 -8.93 -4.89
N VAL A 242 -13.49 -7.68 -5.08
CA VAL A 242 -14.08 -6.49 -4.44
C VAL A 242 -14.92 -5.67 -5.41
N SER A 243 -15.11 -6.13 -6.62
CA SER A 243 -15.88 -5.42 -7.67
C SER A 243 -17.35 -5.20 -7.30
N GLY A 244 -17.82 -5.90 -6.28
CA GLY A 244 -19.15 -5.80 -5.74
C GLY A 244 -19.35 -4.67 -4.72
N ILE A 245 -18.31 -4.14 -4.10
CA ILE A 245 -18.38 -3.14 -3.01
C ILE A 245 -19.24 -1.92 -3.37
N PRO A 246 -19.17 -1.31 -4.58
CA PRO A 246 -20.04 -0.18 -4.89
C PRO A 246 -21.55 -0.49 -4.85
N ARG A 247 -21.95 -1.77 -4.95
CA ARG A 247 -23.35 -2.21 -4.85
C ARG A 247 -23.73 -2.62 -3.43
N ASP A 248 -22.77 -3.13 -2.67
CA ASP A 248 -22.94 -3.51 -1.27
C ASP A 248 -21.67 -3.13 -0.47
N PRO A 249 -21.61 -1.89 0.02
CA PRO A 249 -20.45 -1.40 0.75
C PRO A 249 -20.32 -1.96 2.18
N THR A 250 -21.20 -2.88 2.58
CA THR A 250 -21.04 -3.63 3.84
C THR A 250 -19.96 -4.71 3.74
N GLY A 251 -19.55 -5.09 2.52
CA GLY A 251 -18.60 -6.15 2.26
C GLY A 251 -19.22 -7.55 2.17
N GLY A 252 -20.55 -7.69 2.32
CA GLY A 252 -21.24 -8.97 2.29
C GLY A 252 -21.17 -9.72 0.96
N ASN A 253 -20.73 -9.04 -0.11
CA ASN A 253 -20.55 -9.60 -1.44
C ASN A 253 -19.07 -9.78 -1.87
N VAL A 254 -18.14 -9.58 -0.95
CA VAL A 254 -16.71 -9.83 -1.22
C VAL A 254 -16.44 -11.33 -1.10
N GLU A 255 -15.74 -11.89 -2.08
CA GLU A 255 -15.42 -13.31 -2.15
C GLU A 255 -13.90 -13.51 -2.27
N GLU A 256 -13.31 -14.37 -1.45
CA GLU A 256 -11.96 -14.89 -1.68
C GLU A 256 -11.97 -15.81 -2.89
N VAL A 257 -11.19 -15.46 -3.91
CA VAL A 257 -11.21 -16.10 -5.22
C VAL A 257 -9.95 -16.90 -5.54
N ALA A 258 -8.85 -16.64 -4.82
CA ALA A 258 -7.62 -17.39 -4.90
C ALA A 258 -6.78 -17.16 -3.64
N TYR A 259 -5.84 -18.09 -3.41
CA TYR A 259 -4.81 -17.95 -2.39
C TYR A 259 -3.56 -18.75 -2.77
N PHE A 260 -2.44 -18.38 -2.15
CA PHE A 260 -1.21 -19.16 -2.15
C PHE A 260 -0.65 -19.16 -0.73
N ASP A 261 -0.83 -20.27 -0.05
CA ASP A 261 -0.33 -20.47 1.29
C ASP A 261 1.16 -20.78 1.26
N ILE A 262 1.93 -20.14 2.14
CA ILE A 262 3.37 -20.35 2.28
C ILE A 262 3.75 -21.09 3.57
N TYR A 263 2.75 -21.39 4.42
CA TYR A 263 2.89 -22.13 5.68
C TYR A 263 1.89 -23.28 5.79
N PRO A 264 1.84 -24.22 4.83
CA PRO A 264 0.86 -25.31 4.87
C PRO A 264 1.00 -26.21 6.09
N GLU A 265 2.09 -26.10 6.85
CA GLU A 265 2.29 -26.81 8.10
C GLU A 265 1.42 -26.31 9.25
N ASP A 266 0.82 -25.13 9.17
CA ASP A 266 -0.07 -24.56 10.18
C ASP A 266 -1.57 -24.86 9.92
N ASP A 267 -1.92 -25.43 8.77
CA ASP A 267 -3.29 -25.77 8.40
C ASP A 267 -4.02 -26.65 9.45
N ALA A 268 -3.27 -27.50 10.15
CA ALA A 268 -3.83 -28.37 11.20
C ALA A 268 -4.21 -27.61 12.48
N THR A 269 -3.77 -26.37 12.64
CA THR A 269 -3.95 -25.53 13.85
C THR A 269 -4.84 -24.31 13.63
N ASP A 270 -5.54 -24.22 12.50
CA ASP A 270 -6.39 -23.07 12.12
C ASP A 270 -5.59 -21.78 11.84
N GLY A 271 -4.34 -21.93 11.40
CA GLY A 271 -3.44 -20.84 11.05
C GLY A 271 -2.55 -20.34 12.16
N LEU A 272 -1.65 -19.43 11.83
CA LEU A 272 -0.65 -18.85 12.73
C LEU A 272 -0.77 -17.32 12.73
N VAL A 273 -1.04 -16.74 13.90
CA VAL A 273 -1.10 -15.30 14.13
C VAL A 273 0.24 -14.85 14.66
N ASP A 274 1.16 -14.55 13.75
CA ASP A 274 2.53 -14.12 14.05
C ASP A 274 3.12 -13.37 12.84
N PHE A 275 4.13 -12.53 13.08
CA PHE A 275 4.82 -11.71 12.05
C PHE A 275 5.88 -12.53 11.30
N VAL A 276 5.45 -13.60 10.62
CA VAL A 276 6.27 -14.48 9.80
C VAL A 276 5.62 -14.69 8.43
N GLY A 277 6.41 -14.97 7.42
CA GLY A 277 5.90 -15.35 6.10
C GLY A 277 5.77 -14.17 5.13
N THR A 278 4.60 -13.98 4.54
CA THR A 278 4.39 -13.04 3.44
C THR A 278 4.38 -11.60 3.91
N TRP A 279 5.41 -10.85 3.52
CA TRP A 279 5.52 -9.41 3.81
C TRP A 279 4.79 -8.56 2.78
N SER A 280 5.07 -8.79 1.50
CA SER A 280 4.51 -8.02 0.41
C SER A 280 4.48 -8.84 -0.89
N HIS A 281 3.83 -8.30 -1.92
CA HIS A 281 3.73 -8.94 -3.22
C HIS A 281 3.66 -7.89 -4.34
N TYR A 282 3.84 -8.34 -5.58
CA TYR A 282 3.57 -7.54 -6.75
C TYR A 282 2.80 -8.35 -7.80
N ALA A 283 1.57 -7.92 -8.10
CA ALA A 283 0.65 -8.59 -9.04
C ALA A 283 0.48 -7.85 -10.38
N GLY A 284 1.12 -6.70 -10.55
CA GLY A 284 0.94 -5.81 -11.71
C GLY A 284 1.72 -6.19 -12.97
N PHE A 285 2.36 -7.35 -13.04
CA PHE A 285 3.09 -7.75 -14.25
C PHE A 285 2.14 -8.05 -15.42
N PRO A 286 2.38 -7.51 -16.63
CA PRO A 286 1.58 -7.83 -17.82
C PRO A 286 1.55 -9.33 -18.16
N SER A 287 2.52 -10.09 -17.70
CA SER A 287 2.60 -11.56 -17.85
C SER A 287 1.56 -12.32 -17.03
N GLY A 288 0.95 -11.66 -16.03
CA GLY A 288 0.04 -12.25 -15.04
C GLY A 288 0.74 -13.09 -13.98
N TYR A 289 2.07 -13.07 -13.91
CA TYR A 289 2.79 -13.61 -12.76
C TYR A 289 2.67 -12.68 -11.56
N ILE A 290 2.71 -13.26 -10.37
CA ILE A 290 2.69 -12.56 -9.10
C ILE A 290 3.97 -12.93 -8.38
N MET A 291 4.71 -11.93 -7.91
CA MET A 291 5.88 -12.12 -7.06
C MET A 291 5.45 -11.91 -5.61
N ILE A 292 5.70 -12.88 -4.76
CA ILE A 292 5.41 -12.85 -3.33
C ILE A 292 6.75 -12.80 -2.59
N ASN A 293 6.95 -11.78 -1.77
CA ASN A 293 8.13 -11.62 -0.95
C ASN A 293 7.83 -11.98 0.50
N THR A 294 8.70 -12.78 1.10
CA THR A 294 8.53 -13.26 2.48
C THR A 294 9.69 -12.83 3.35
N ILE A 295 9.48 -12.81 4.66
CA ILE A 295 10.52 -12.47 5.64
C ILE A 295 11.63 -13.51 5.60
N GLU A 296 11.29 -14.80 5.74
CA GLU A 296 12.28 -15.87 5.99
C GLU A 296 12.25 -17.00 4.95
N ARG A 297 11.24 -17.07 4.06
CA ARG A 297 11.08 -18.14 3.07
C ARG A 297 11.51 -17.74 1.64
N GLY A 298 12.10 -16.53 1.49
CA GLY A 298 12.56 -16.03 0.19
C GLY A 298 11.42 -15.51 -0.69
N VAL A 299 11.50 -15.75 -1.99
CA VAL A 299 10.54 -15.21 -2.99
C VAL A 299 9.85 -16.35 -3.71
N PHE A 300 8.53 -16.24 -3.81
CA PHE A 300 7.72 -17.15 -4.64
C PHE A 300 7.23 -16.40 -5.88
N VAL A 301 7.20 -17.11 -7.01
CA VAL A 301 6.62 -16.60 -8.26
C VAL A 301 5.48 -17.52 -8.64
N VAL A 302 4.26 -16.99 -8.59
CA VAL A 302 3.04 -17.76 -8.84
C VAL A 302 2.23 -17.14 -9.96
N LYS A 303 1.20 -17.84 -10.41
CA LYS A 303 0.23 -17.34 -11.39
C LYS A 303 -1.13 -17.87 -11.02
N MET A 304 -2.14 -16.99 -11.01
CA MET A 304 -3.51 -17.45 -10.83
C MET A 304 -3.91 -18.45 -11.92
N ASN A 305 -4.48 -19.57 -11.51
CA ASN A 305 -5.19 -20.45 -12.42
C ASN A 305 -6.39 -19.70 -13.01
N LYS A 306 -6.87 -20.11 -14.21
CA LYS A 306 -7.97 -19.43 -14.87
C LYS A 306 -9.16 -19.26 -13.92
N PHE A 307 -9.48 -18.01 -13.61
CA PHE A 307 -10.66 -17.65 -12.86
C PHE A 307 -11.89 -17.88 -13.73
N GLY A 308 -12.66 -18.89 -13.41
CA GLY A 308 -13.92 -19.18 -14.10
C GLY A 308 -15.00 -18.22 -13.62
N LYS A 309 -15.12 -17.05 -14.25
CA LYS A 309 -16.23 -16.14 -13.94
C LYS A 309 -17.58 -16.80 -14.19
N LYS A 310 -18.32 -17.11 -13.15
CA LYS A 310 -19.77 -17.24 -13.24
C LYS A 310 -20.35 -15.83 -13.45
N GLY A 311 -20.53 -15.43 -14.71
CA GLY A 311 -21.53 -14.43 -15.05
C GLY A 311 -21.13 -12.94 -15.21
N HIS A 312 -19.87 -12.54 -15.33
CA HIS A 312 -19.53 -11.18 -15.77
C HIS A 312 -18.58 -11.18 -16.94
N GLY A 313 -19.16 -11.04 -18.16
CA GLY A 313 -18.43 -10.97 -19.39
C GLY A 313 -17.64 -9.68 -19.56
N LYS A 314 -16.42 -9.81 -20.13
CA LYS A 314 -15.69 -8.79 -20.89
C LYS A 314 -14.87 -7.74 -20.14
N TRP A 315 -13.90 -8.14 -19.31
CA TRP A 315 -12.86 -7.17 -18.90
C TRP A 315 -11.42 -7.54 -19.32
N TRP A 316 -11.15 -8.70 -19.89
CA TRP A 316 -9.79 -9.21 -20.15
C TRP A 316 -9.25 -9.04 -21.57
N ASN A 317 -9.86 -8.20 -22.43
CA ASN A 317 -9.38 -8.00 -23.81
C ASN A 317 -9.41 -6.54 -24.25
N LYS A 318 -8.66 -5.66 -23.58
CA LYS A 318 -8.19 -4.43 -24.22
C LYS A 318 -6.73 -4.20 -23.86
N PRO A 319 -5.77 -4.31 -24.81
CA PRO A 319 -4.43 -3.81 -24.60
C PRO A 319 -4.52 -2.28 -24.41
N ARG A 320 -4.03 -1.77 -23.29
CA ARG A 320 -3.80 -0.33 -23.15
C ARG A 320 -2.71 0.03 -24.15
N ARG A 321 -3.01 0.93 -25.06
CA ARG A 321 -1.97 1.60 -25.86
C ARG A 321 -1.20 2.51 -24.92
N VAL A 322 0.13 2.34 -24.96
CA VAL A 322 1.13 3.23 -24.38
C VAL A 322 1.02 4.60 -25.02
#